data_a781dfa40a022000a55350c63b411fe7
#
_entry.id   a781dfa40a022000a55350c63b411fe7
#
_cell.length_a   1.000
_cell.length_b   1.000
_cell.length_c   1.000
_cell.angle_alpha   90.00
_cell.angle_beta   90.00
_cell.angle_gamma   90.00
#
_symmetry.space_group_name_H-M   'P 1'
#
loop_
_entity.id
_entity.type
_entity.pdbx_description
1 polymer ?
#
loop_
_entity_poly.entity_id
_entity_poly.type
_entity_poly.pdbx_seq_one_letter_code
_entity_poly.pdbx_strand_id
1 'polypeptide(L)'
;MEKKVVYESRPKLIALLLISWGFVVMCLWTRYWSGLAFFGLCAVVATYPLLDPRKKLLFYGTPAYRAHLASEFDAWQANPGDIIYFDGGFRISSSTGELIVAWGDLRAVFAYKRDLYTTDEICLDLFLPKNNLFTITEETAGWYVFVQALEANLSIPPGWVVEVSVPAFEMKLTLLYEQEHRSFTEAVTMYYPADAQPTY
;
A
#
# COMPACT_ATOMS: atom_id res chain seq x y z
N MET A 1 25.31 3.04 1.65
CA MET A 1 24.71 3.27 0.31
C MET A 1 23.84 2.08 0.00
N GLU A 2 22.54 2.26 0.01
CA GLU A 2 21.58 1.17 -0.25
C GLU A 2 21.62 0.79 -1.74
N LYS A 3 21.71 -0.49 -2.04
CA LYS A 3 21.77 -0.96 -3.43
C LYS A 3 20.39 -0.88 -4.06
N LYS A 4 20.28 -0.19 -5.19
CA LYS A 4 19.03 -0.14 -5.95
C LYS A 4 18.63 -1.55 -6.39
N VAL A 5 17.48 -2.02 -5.89
CA VAL A 5 16.93 -3.33 -6.28
C VAL A 5 16.29 -3.23 -7.66
N VAL A 6 16.56 -4.19 -8.53
CA VAL A 6 15.98 -4.29 -9.87
C VAL A 6 15.35 -5.67 -10.02
N TYR A 7 14.07 -5.69 -10.34
CA TYR A 7 13.32 -6.93 -10.57
C TYR A 7 13.42 -7.32 -12.04
N GLU A 8 13.84 -8.57 -12.31
CA GLU A 8 13.99 -9.06 -13.67
C GLU A 8 13.45 -10.49 -13.82
N SER A 9 12.91 -10.77 -15.00
CA SER A 9 12.51 -12.13 -15.38
C SER A 9 13.74 -12.89 -15.88
N ARG A 10 14.20 -13.86 -15.11
CA ARG A 10 15.37 -14.68 -15.45
C ARG A 10 15.32 -15.27 -16.86
N PRO A 11 14.23 -15.91 -17.32
CA PRO A 11 14.18 -16.47 -18.68
C PRO A 11 14.22 -15.37 -19.76
N LYS A 12 13.60 -14.21 -19.54
CA LYS A 12 13.64 -13.09 -20.49
C LYS A 12 15.06 -12.54 -20.62
N LEU A 13 15.77 -12.36 -19.52
CA LEU A 13 17.15 -11.86 -19.53
C LEU A 13 18.10 -12.85 -20.23
N ILE A 14 17.98 -14.16 -19.92
CA ILE A 14 18.78 -15.20 -20.55
C ILE A 14 18.49 -15.25 -22.06
N ALA A 15 17.23 -15.22 -22.47
CA ALA A 15 16.84 -15.22 -23.87
C ALA A 15 17.42 -14.00 -24.60
N LEU A 16 17.32 -12.81 -24.02
CA LEU A 16 17.87 -11.58 -24.59
C LEU A 16 19.39 -11.67 -24.77
N LEU A 17 20.10 -12.20 -23.77
CA LEU A 17 21.54 -12.41 -23.83
C LEU A 17 21.93 -13.40 -24.93
N LEU A 18 21.27 -14.57 -24.97
CA LEU A 18 21.54 -15.60 -25.98
C LEU A 18 21.30 -15.09 -27.40
N ILE A 19 20.19 -14.38 -27.62
CA ILE A 19 19.86 -13.79 -28.91
C ILE A 19 20.91 -12.74 -29.31
N SER A 20 21.24 -11.80 -28.42
CA SER A 20 22.22 -10.75 -28.70
C SER A 20 23.60 -11.31 -29.04
N TRP A 21 24.10 -12.23 -28.24
CA TRP A 21 25.39 -12.88 -28.51
C TRP A 21 25.37 -13.79 -29.73
N GLY A 22 24.25 -14.48 -30.02
CA GLY A 22 24.05 -15.26 -31.25
C GLY A 22 24.18 -14.41 -32.49
N PHE A 23 23.57 -13.20 -32.50
CA PHE A 23 23.71 -12.24 -33.60
C PHE A 23 25.13 -11.70 -33.72
N VAL A 24 25.84 -11.45 -32.63
CA VAL A 24 27.25 -11.04 -32.66
C VAL A 24 28.10 -12.10 -33.38
N VAL A 25 27.95 -13.37 -33.03
CA VAL A 25 28.67 -14.47 -33.67
C VAL A 25 28.32 -14.58 -35.15
N MET A 26 27.05 -14.47 -35.50
CA MET A 26 26.59 -14.50 -36.90
C MET A 26 27.17 -13.33 -37.71
N CYS A 27 27.19 -12.11 -37.17
CA CYS A 27 27.80 -10.95 -37.82
C CYS A 27 29.31 -11.08 -38.01
N LEU A 28 30.01 -11.70 -37.05
CA LEU A 28 31.44 -12.03 -37.20
C LEU A 28 31.70 -13.02 -38.36
N TRP A 29 30.84 -14.04 -38.46
CA TRP A 29 30.98 -15.06 -39.51
C TRP A 29 30.72 -14.50 -40.92
N THR A 30 29.68 -13.66 -41.02
CA THR A 30 29.28 -13.01 -42.29
C THR A 30 30.10 -11.76 -42.63
N ARG A 31 31.03 -11.35 -41.76
CA ARG A 31 31.80 -10.09 -41.86
C ARG A 31 30.92 -8.83 -42.02
N TYR A 32 29.71 -8.84 -41.43
CA TYR A 32 28.80 -7.73 -41.46
C TYR A 32 29.08 -6.73 -40.32
N TRP A 33 30.01 -5.80 -40.59
CA TRP A 33 30.56 -4.87 -39.59
C TRP A 33 29.55 -3.94 -38.94
N SER A 34 28.59 -3.43 -39.71
CA SER A 34 27.55 -2.55 -39.14
C SER A 34 26.59 -3.31 -38.18
N GLY A 35 26.25 -4.56 -38.52
CA GLY A 35 25.49 -5.43 -37.67
C GLY A 35 26.26 -5.80 -36.40
N LEU A 36 27.57 -6.06 -36.52
CA LEU A 36 28.42 -6.33 -35.38
C LEU A 36 28.45 -5.18 -34.36
N ALA A 37 28.56 -3.94 -34.84
CA ALA A 37 28.53 -2.76 -33.97
C ALA A 37 27.19 -2.63 -33.24
N PHE A 38 26.07 -2.81 -33.94
CA PHE A 38 24.74 -2.71 -33.37
C PHE A 38 24.46 -3.82 -32.34
N PHE A 39 24.61 -5.09 -32.73
CA PHE A 39 24.34 -6.22 -31.85
C PHE A 39 25.37 -6.35 -30.72
N GLY A 40 26.62 -5.93 -30.95
CA GLY A 40 27.64 -5.83 -29.92
C GLY A 40 27.26 -4.83 -28.83
N LEU A 41 26.76 -3.65 -29.25
CA LEU A 41 26.24 -2.67 -28.29
C LEU A 41 25.03 -3.23 -27.50
N CYS A 42 24.08 -3.88 -28.18
CA CYS A 42 22.95 -4.53 -27.52
C CYS A 42 23.38 -5.59 -26.50
N ALA A 43 24.37 -6.44 -26.85
CA ALA A 43 24.92 -7.44 -25.97
C ALA A 43 25.58 -6.83 -24.73
N VAL A 44 26.34 -5.74 -24.89
CA VAL A 44 26.96 -5.00 -23.77
C VAL A 44 25.89 -4.39 -22.88
N VAL A 45 24.88 -3.74 -23.45
CA VAL A 45 23.77 -3.14 -22.68
C VAL A 45 22.97 -4.21 -21.92
N ALA A 46 22.74 -5.38 -22.51
CA ALA A 46 22.03 -6.49 -21.84
C ALA A 46 22.87 -7.16 -20.73
N THR A 47 24.21 -7.18 -20.84
CA THR A 47 25.10 -7.73 -19.82
C THR A 47 25.44 -6.75 -18.71
N TYR A 48 25.37 -5.45 -18.98
CA TYR A 48 25.74 -4.40 -18.02
C TYR A 48 24.99 -4.52 -16.68
N PRO A 49 23.65 -4.74 -16.62
CA PRO A 49 22.93 -4.88 -15.35
C PRO A 49 23.42 -6.04 -14.47
N LEU A 50 23.96 -7.11 -15.09
CA LEU A 50 24.52 -8.26 -14.36
C LEU A 50 25.86 -7.96 -13.71
N LEU A 51 26.61 -7.02 -14.29
CA LEU A 51 27.95 -6.66 -13.84
C LEU A 51 27.99 -5.44 -12.93
N ASP A 52 26.86 -4.67 -12.85
CA ASP A 52 26.80 -3.47 -12.03
C ASP A 52 26.74 -3.82 -10.54
N PRO A 53 27.82 -3.59 -9.76
CA PRO A 53 27.86 -3.91 -8.34
C PRO A 53 26.94 -3.05 -7.47
N ARG A 54 26.38 -1.97 -8.05
CA ARG A 54 25.45 -1.04 -7.37
C ARG A 54 24.00 -1.51 -7.40
N LYS A 55 23.69 -2.53 -8.23
CA LYS A 55 22.36 -3.10 -8.37
C LYS A 55 22.28 -4.48 -7.75
N LYS A 56 21.19 -4.76 -7.06
CA LYS A 56 20.82 -6.09 -6.60
C LYS A 56 19.75 -6.63 -7.54
N LEU A 57 20.10 -7.57 -8.41
CA LEU A 57 19.14 -8.22 -9.29
C LEU A 57 18.37 -9.29 -8.53
N LEU A 58 17.06 -9.19 -8.53
CA LEU A 58 16.15 -10.18 -7.99
C LEU A 58 15.31 -10.75 -9.14
N PHE A 59 15.37 -12.06 -9.31
CA PHE A 59 14.62 -12.75 -10.35
C PHE A 59 13.25 -13.20 -9.84
N TYR A 60 12.20 -12.93 -10.59
CA TYR A 60 10.86 -13.34 -10.30
C TYR A 60 10.74 -14.83 -9.94
N GLY A 61 9.97 -15.15 -8.91
CA GLY A 61 9.69 -16.51 -8.46
C GLY A 61 10.81 -17.19 -7.66
N THR A 62 11.97 -16.54 -7.47
CA THR A 62 13.04 -17.08 -6.61
C THR A 62 12.74 -16.88 -5.13
N PRO A 63 13.31 -17.73 -4.23
CA PRO A 63 13.18 -17.52 -2.80
C PRO A 63 13.67 -16.13 -2.34
N ALA A 64 14.76 -15.65 -2.93
CA ALA A 64 15.31 -14.32 -2.64
C ALA A 64 14.35 -13.19 -3.04
N TYR A 65 13.64 -13.32 -4.17
CA TYR A 65 12.61 -12.39 -4.59
C TYR A 65 11.44 -12.37 -3.60
N ARG A 66 10.92 -13.56 -3.21
CA ARG A 66 9.82 -13.67 -2.24
C ARG A 66 10.19 -13.12 -0.87
N ALA A 67 11.41 -13.42 -0.40
CA ALA A 67 11.89 -12.90 0.89
C ALA A 67 12.02 -11.37 0.87
N HIS A 68 12.45 -10.79 -0.26
CA HIS A 68 12.54 -9.34 -0.39
C HIS A 68 11.16 -8.68 -0.40
N LEU A 69 10.19 -9.22 -1.16
CA LEU A 69 8.81 -8.73 -1.13
C LEU A 69 8.19 -8.82 0.26
N ALA A 70 8.42 -9.93 0.96
CA ALA A 70 7.95 -10.08 2.34
C ALA A 70 8.55 -9.00 3.25
N SER A 71 9.87 -8.76 3.14
CA SER A 71 10.53 -7.73 3.95
C SER A 71 10.08 -6.29 3.62
N GLU A 72 9.77 -6.00 2.35
CA GLU A 72 9.20 -4.71 1.95
C GLU A 72 7.77 -4.56 2.50
N PHE A 73 6.98 -5.61 2.43
CA PHE A 73 5.62 -5.63 2.97
C PHE A 73 5.62 -5.46 4.50
N ASP A 74 6.48 -6.19 5.22
CA ASP A 74 6.62 -6.06 6.67
C ASP A 74 7.07 -4.64 7.08
N ALA A 75 8.03 -4.07 6.34
CA ALA A 75 8.50 -2.71 6.57
C ALA A 75 7.40 -1.67 6.28
N TRP A 76 6.59 -1.89 5.27
CA TRP A 76 5.44 -1.04 4.95
C TRP A 76 4.35 -1.13 6.02
N GLN A 77 4.02 -2.34 6.49
CA GLN A 77 3.07 -2.53 7.59
C GLN A 77 3.55 -1.91 8.92
N ALA A 78 4.85 -1.95 9.20
CA ALA A 78 5.43 -1.38 10.41
C ALA A 78 5.66 0.14 10.33
N ASN A 79 5.44 0.76 9.17
CA ASN A 79 5.65 2.18 8.99
C ASN A 79 4.51 2.97 9.67
N PRO A 80 4.78 3.80 10.69
CA PRO A 80 3.76 4.62 11.34
C PRO A 80 3.29 5.80 10.47
N GLY A 81 3.93 6.06 9.32
CA GLY A 81 3.63 7.20 8.46
C GLY A 81 3.80 8.54 9.19
N ASP A 82 2.84 9.43 8.95
CA ASP A 82 2.80 10.77 9.58
C ASP A 82 2.02 10.76 10.90
N ILE A 83 1.71 9.56 11.44
CA ILE A 83 0.97 9.40 12.69
C ILE A 83 1.94 9.19 13.84
N ILE A 84 1.91 10.05 14.82
CA ILE A 84 2.74 9.98 16.02
C ILE A 84 1.86 9.56 17.19
N TYR A 85 2.22 8.44 17.83
CA TYR A 85 1.48 7.89 18.97
C TYR A 85 2.08 8.39 20.28
N PHE A 86 1.22 8.66 21.26
CA PHE A 86 1.60 9.01 22.64
C PHE A 86 0.70 8.24 23.62
N ASP A 87 1.03 8.34 24.89
CA ASP A 87 0.23 7.69 25.93
C ASP A 87 -1.21 8.26 25.93
N GLY A 88 -2.17 7.41 25.59
CA GLY A 88 -3.59 7.74 25.53
C GLY A 88 -4.11 8.35 24.22
N GLY A 89 -3.30 8.46 23.14
CA GLY A 89 -3.78 9.05 21.90
C GLY A 89 -2.80 9.02 20.74
N PHE A 90 -3.13 9.79 19.71
CA PHE A 90 -2.29 9.98 18.54
C PHE A 90 -2.37 11.41 18.01
N ARG A 91 -1.39 11.75 17.20
CA ARG A 91 -1.29 13.02 16.49
C ARG A 91 -1.05 12.76 15.01
N ILE A 92 -1.78 13.43 14.16
CA ILE A 92 -1.65 13.34 12.72
C ILE A 92 -1.35 14.74 12.16
N SER A 93 -0.34 14.82 11.31
CA SER A 93 0.00 16.06 10.61
C SER A 93 -0.72 16.08 9.26
N SER A 94 -1.47 17.16 9.00
CA SER A 94 -2.16 17.39 7.73
C SER A 94 -1.72 18.73 7.15
N SER A 95 -1.95 18.92 5.84
CA SER A 95 -1.70 20.21 5.16
C SER A 95 -2.49 21.38 5.77
N THR A 96 -3.59 21.09 6.48
CA THR A 96 -4.44 22.08 7.15
C THR A 96 -4.09 22.31 8.61
N GLY A 97 -3.12 21.56 9.15
CA GLY A 97 -2.67 21.68 10.54
C GLY A 97 -2.43 20.33 11.19
N GLU A 98 -2.21 20.38 12.49
CA GLU A 98 -1.95 19.23 13.33
C GLU A 98 -3.24 18.89 14.10
N LEU A 99 -3.67 17.62 14.00
CA LEU A 99 -4.80 17.09 14.75
C LEU A 99 -4.26 16.19 15.89
N ILE A 100 -4.60 16.52 17.12
CA ILE A 100 -4.26 15.73 18.32
C ILE A 100 -5.56 15.11 18.83
N VAL A 101 -5.59 13.79 18.97
CA VAL A 101 -6.76 13.02 19.37
C VAL A 101 -6.41 12.10 20.52
N ALA A 102 -7.12 12.21 21.65
CA ALA A 102 -7.09 11.17 22.67
C ALA A 102 -8.06 10.03 22.30
N TRP A 103 -7.71 8.78 22.60
CA TRP A 103 -8.62 7.64 22.34
C TRP A 103 -9.97 7.83 23.01
N GLY A 104 -10.00 8.43 24.21
CA GLY A 104 -11.23 8.73 24.94
C GLY A 104 -12.11 9.84 24.34
N ASP A 105 -11.57 10.62 23.40
CA ASP A 105 -12.33 11.66 22.68
C ASP A 105 -13.08 11.08 21.48
N LEU A 106 -12.76 9.86 21.05
CA LEU A 106 -13.48 9.21 19.97
C LEU A 106 -14.91 8.87 20.41
N ARG A 107 -15.89 9.42 19.71
CA ARG A 107 -17.31 9.23 19.95
C ARG A 107 -17.87 8.03 19.21
N ALA A 108 -17.52 7.92 17.93
CA ALA A 108 -17.86 6.79 17.09
C ALA A 108 -16.78 6.56 16.02
N VAL A 109 -16.67 5.30 15.58
CA VAL A 109 -15.83 4.90 14.45
C VAL A 109 -16.70 4.08 13.50
N PHE A 110 -16.77 4.52 12.27
CA PHE A 110 -17.42 3.79 11.19
C PHE A 110 -16.39 3.38 10.16
N ALA A 111 -16.59 2.20 9.59
CA ALA A 111 -15.83 1.72 8.45
C ALA A 111 -16.72 1.53 7.23
N TYR A 112 -16.20 1.84 6.06
CA TYR A 112 -16.88 1.59 4.79
C TYR A 112 -15.87 1.47 3.65
N LYS A 113 -16.33 0.95 2.49
CA LYS A 113 -15.55 0.97 1.26
C LYS A 113 -15.98 2.13 0.37
N ARG A 114 -15.01 2.73 -0.29
CA ARG A 114 -15.20 3.68 -1.37
C ARG A 114 -14.76 3.03 -2.68
N ASP A 115 -15.63 3.02 -3.68
CA ASP A 115 -15.32 2.55 -5.01
C ASP A 115 -14.51 3.63 -5.77
N LEU A 116 -13.33 3.25 -6.24
CA LEU A 116 -12.42 4.07 -7.06
C LEU A 116 -12.36 3.57 -8.50
N TYR A 117 -13.42 2.96 -9.04
CA TYR A 117 -13.54 2.36 -10.37
C TYR A 117 -12.71 1.09 -10.61
N THR A 118 -11.47 1.05 -10.18
CA THR A 118 -10.55 -0.09 -10.41
C THR A 118 -10.23 -0.85 -9.14
N THR A 119 -10.38 -0.21 -8.01
CA THR A 119 -10.07 -0.74 -6.67
C THR A 119 -11.06 -0.20 -5.66
N ASP A 120 -11.35 -1.00 -4.65
CA ASP A 120 -12.04 -0.55 -3.45
C ASP A 120 -11.00 -0.01 -2.45
N GLU A 121 -11.32 1.05 -1.75
CA GLU A 121 -10.51 1.62 -0.68
C GLU A 121 -11.28 1.59 0.63
N ILE A 122 -10.68 1.05 1.69
CA ILE A 122 -11.29 1.06 3.02
C ILE A 122 -11.06 2.42 3.67
N CYS A 123 -12.14 2.99 4.17
CA CYS A 123 -12.17 4.26 4.88
C CYS A 123 -12.64 4.05 6.31
N LEU A 124 -12.07 4.81 7.25
CA LEU A 124 -12.48 4.92 8.64
C LEU A 124 -12.89 6.37 8.92
N ASP A 125 -14.13 6.56 9.27
CA ASP A 125 -14.65 7.83 9.75
C ASP A 125 -14.60 7.87 11.27
N LEU A 126 -13.82 8.81 11.80
CA LEU A 126 -13.60 9.04 13.22
C LEU A 126 -14.39 10.26 13.66
N PHE A 127 -15.41 10.05 14.46
CA PHE A 127 -16.20 11.13 15.01
C PHE A 127 -15.64 11.60 16.36
N LEU A 128 -15.35 12.89 16.42
CA LEU A 128 -14.78 13.59 17.57
C LEU A 128 -15.82 14.51 18.21
N PRO A 129 -15.55 15.07 19.40
CA PRO A 129 -16.42 16.07 20.03
C PRO A 129 -16.76 17.23 19.10
N LYS A 130 -17.95 17.79 19.25
CA LYS A 130 -18.51 18.89 18.43
C LYS A 130 -18.78 18.50 16.98
N ASN A 131 -19.07 17.23 16.72
CA ASN A 131 -19.33 16.67 15.38
C ASN A 131 -18.17 16.87 14.38
N ASN A 132 -16.94 16.99 14.88
CA ASN A 132 -15.79 16.98 14.01
C ASN A 132 -15.61 15.56 13.45
N LEU A 133 -15.56 15.45 12.13
CA LEU A 133 -15.28 14.22 11.40
C LEU A 133 -13.86 14.26 10.86
N PHE A 134 -13.14 13.17 11.04
CA PHE A 134 -11.85 12.95 10.43
C PHE A 134 -11.82 11.58 9.76
N THR A 135 -11.51 11.53 8.47
CA THR A 135 -11.46 10.30 7.69
C THR A 135 -10.00 9.87 7.47
N ILE A 136 -9.70 8.62 7.80
CA ILE A 136 -8.43 7.95 7.47
C ILE A 136 -8.75 6.86 6.45
N THR A 137 -7.93 6.74 5.42
CA THR A 137 -8.12 5.76 4.36
C THR A 137 -6.95 4.77 4.32
N GLU A 138 -7.16 3.63 3.67
CA GLU A 138 -6.14 2.60 3.48
C GLU A 138 -4.87 3.13 2.75
N GLU A 139 -4.99 4.19 1.96
CA GLU A 139 -3.85 4.87 1.33
C GLU A 139 -3.08 5.77 2.29
N THR A 140 -3.61 6.06 3.48
CA THR A 140 -2.93 6.90 4.46
C THR A 140 -1.66 6.21 4.95
N ALA A 141 -0.52 6.90 4.84
CA ALA A 141 0.74 6.38 5.37
C ALA A 141 0.60 6.07 6.87
N GLY A 142 0.91 4.83 7.27
CA GLY A 142 0.72 4.39 8.65
C GLY A 142 -0.61 3.68 8.93
N TRP A 143 -1.45 3.44 7.93
CA TRP A 143 -2.75 2.78 8.07
C TRP A 143 -2.71 1.51 8.95
N TYR A 144 -1.80 0.57 8.67
CA TYR A 144 -1.75 -0.69 9.42
C TYR A 144 -1.41 -0.51 10.89
N VAL A 145 -0.45 0.37 11.19
CA VAL A 145 -0.10 0.69 12.59
C VAL A 145 -1.27 1.40 13.26
N PHE A 146 -1.98 2.27 12.53
CA PHE A 146 -3.16 2.97 13.04
C PHE A 146 -4.29 1.98 13.37
N VAL A 147 -4.62 1.06 12.48
CA VAL A 147 -5.64 0.03 12.73
C VAL A 147 -5.30 -0.82 13.94
N GLN A 148 -4.06 -1.26 14.08
CA GLN A 148 -3.61 -2.02 15.26
C GLN A 148 -3.74 -1.20 16.54
N ALA A 149 -3.35 0.08 16.52
CA ALA A 149 -3.49 0.95 17.67
C ALA A 149 -4.96 1.22 18.02
N LEU A 150 -5.81 1.39 17.01
CA LEU A 150 -7.25 1.56 17.17
C LEU A 150 -7.89 0.34 17.84
N GLU A 151 -7.58 -0.86 17.34
CA GLU A 151 -8.06 -2.14 17.90
C GLU A 151 -7.54 -2.40 19.32
N ALA A 152 -6.31 -1.97 19.63
CA ALA A 152 -5.73 -2.12 20.95
C ALA A 152 -6.35 -1.18 22.01
N ASN A 153 -6.87 -0.04 21.60
CA ASN A 153 -7.40 0.99 22.52
C ASN A 153 -8.92 1.05 22.57
N LEU A 154 -9.62 0.50 21.55
CA LEU A 154 -11.07 0.48 21.46
C LEU A 154 -11.59 -0.95 21.34
N SER A 155 -12.79 -1.21 21.88
CA SER A 155 -13.45 -2.51 21.77
C SER A 155 -14.04 -2.69 20.37
N ILE A 156 -13.20 -2.95 19.37
CA ILE A 156 -13.61 -3.16 17.99
C ILE A 156 -13.83 -4.65 17.72
N PRO A 157 -14.90 -5.06 17.02
CA PRO A 157 -15.15 -6.45 16.65
C PRO A 157 -13.98 -7.00 15.79
N PRO A 158 -13.46 -8.19 16.09
CA PRO A 158 -12.41 -8.81 15.29
C PRO A 158 -12.93 -9.17 13.89
N GLY A 159 -12.08 -9.02 12.87
CA GLY A 159 -12.43 -9.40 11.50
C GLY A 159 -13.28 -8.38 10.74
N TRP A 160 -13.48 -7.19 11.27
CA TRP A 160 -14.25 -6.11 10.64
C TRP A 160 -13.74 -5.75 9.23
N VAL A 161 -12.43 -5.83 9.00
CA VAL A 161 -11.83 -5.58 7.68
C VAL A 161 -12.42 -6.52 6.62
N VAL A 162 -12.56 -7.81 6.95
CA VAL A 162 -13.16 -8.79 6.04
C VAL A 162 -14.64 -8.47 5.83
N GLU A 163 -15.35 -8.11 6.89
CA GLU A 163 -16.78 -7.77 6.81
C GLU A 163 -17.03 -6.55 5.90
N VAL A 164 -16.19 -5.53 5.99
CA VAL A 164 -16.27 -4.32 5.16
C VAL A 164 -15.83 -4.60 3.72
N SER A 165 -14.85 -5.50 3.54
CA SER A 165 -14.31 -5.82 2.21
C SER A 165 -15.26 -6.64 1.33
N VAL A 166 -16.25 -7.34 1.90
CA VAL A 166 -17.14 -8.26 1.17
C VAL A 166 -18.59 -7.78 1.24
N PRO A 167 -19.33 -7.78 0.10
CA PRO A 167 -18.90 -8.12 -1.26
C PRO A 167 -18.09 -7.01 -1.93
N ALA A 168 -17.36 -7.35 -3.01
CA ALA A 168 -16.62 -6.37 -3.78
C ALA A 168 -17.57 -5.36 -4.46
N PHE A 169 -17.14 -4.10 -4.61
CA PHE A 169 -17.87 -3.01 -5.27
C PHE A 169 -19.24 -2.66 -4.64
N GLU A 170 -19.50 -3.09 -3.43
CA GLU A 170 -20.70 -2.69 -2.67
C GLU A 170 -20.27 -1.96 -1.42
N MET A 171 -20.77 -0.72 -1.27
CA MET A 171 -20.51 0.05 -0.06
C MET A 171 -21.33 -0.52 1.10
N LYS A 172 -20.65 -0.86 2.18
CA LYS A 172 -21.26 -1.31 3.43
C LYS A 172 -20.74 -0.46 4.57
N LEU A 173 -21.57 0.46 5.05
CA LEU A 173 -21.28 1.21 6.27
C LEU A 173 -21.39 0.28 7.48
N THR A 174 -20.35 0.20 8.27
CA THR A 174 -20.25 -0.69 9.43
C THR A 174 -19.85 0.15 10.66
N LEU A 175 -20.61 0.03 11.74
CA LEU A 175 -20.26 0.65 13.03
C LEU A 175 -19.23 -0.23 13.75
N LEU A 176 -18.04 0.29 13.96
CA LEU A 176 -16.97 -0.43 14.67
C LEU A 176 -16.95 -0.12 16.16
N TYR A 177 -17.19 1.12 16.52
CA TYR A 177 -17.15 1.61 17.89
C TYR A 177 -18.15 2.75 18.09
N GLU A 178 -18.80 2.76 19.24
CA GLU A 178 -19.63 3.89 19.68
C GLU A 178 -19.55 3.99 21.21
N GLN A 179 -19.22 5.18 21.70
CA GLN A 179 -18.87 5.41 23.10
C GLN A 179 -20.01 5.13 24.08
N GLU A 180 -21.24 5.41 23.70
CA GLU A 180 -22.44 5.21 24.53
C GLU A 180 -23.20 3.93 24.18
N HIS A 181 -22.58 3.05 23.36
CA HIS A 181 -23.15 1.75 22.96
C HIS A 181 -24.51 1.85 22.24
N ARG A 182 -24.73 2.89 21.46
CA ARG A 182 -25.92 3.05 20.61
C ARG A 182 -25.97 1.97 19.54
N SER A 183 -27.17 1.64 19.12
CA SER A 183 -27.38 0.78 17.99
C SER A 183 -26.87 1.43 16.69
N PHE A 184 -26.60 0.63 15.64
CA PHE A 184 -26.16 1.12 14.34
C PHE A 184 -27.09 2.23 13.79
N THR A 185 -28.42 2.00 13.84
CA THR A 185 -29.40 2.96 13.32
C THR A 185 -29.39 4.29 14.07
N GLU A 186 -29.29 4.24 15.39
CA GLU A 186 -29.21 5.44 16.22
C GLU A 186 -27.89 6.20 15.99
N ALA A 187 -26.78 5.47 15.90
CA ALA A 187 -25.46 6.05 15.60
C ALA A 187 -25.44 6.71 14.23
N VAL A 188 -25.94 6.05 13.18
CA VAL A 188 -26.03 6.65 11.83
C VAL A 188 -26.87 7.90 11.83
N THR A 189 -28.05 7.87 12.48
CA THR A 189 -28.93 9.05 12.56
C THR A 189 -28.25 10.22 13.28
N MET A 190 -27.44 9.94 14.28
CA MET A 190 -26.76 10.95 15.08
C MET A 190 -25.54 11.56 14.36
N TYR A 191 -24.71 10.72 13.76
CA TYR A 191 -23.41 11.12 13.22
C TYR A 191 -23.45 11.48 11.74
N TYR A 192 -24.37 10.89 10.96
CA TYR A 192 -24.57 11.21 9.54
C TYR A 192 -25.96 11.84 9.35
N PRO A 193 -26.12 13.18 9.53
CA PRO A 193 -27.36 13.85 9.18
C PRO A 193 -27.68 13.60 7.69
N ALA A 194 -28.96 13.70 7.34
CA ALA A 194 -29.48 13.27 6.03
C ALA A 194 -28.79 13.89 4.80
N ASP A 195 -28.12 15.02 4.97
CA ASP A 195 -27.36 15.77 3.99
C ASP A 195 -25.86 15.44 3.97
N ALA A 196 -25.37 14.65 4.95
CA ALA A 196 -23.96 14.30 5.12
C ALA A 196 -23.68 12.78 4.96
N GLN A 197 -24.65 12.00 4.47
CA GLN A 197 -24.39 10.60 4.18
C GLN A 197 -23.33 10.47 3.09
N PRO A 198 -22.35 9.55 3.24
CA PRO A 198 -21.37 9.34 2.18
C PRO A 198 -22.12 9.01 0.89
N THR A 199 -21.92 9.86 -0.11
CA THR A 199 -22.53 9.69 -1.44
C THR A 199 -21.93 8.48 -2.13
N TYR A 200 -22.79 7.57 -2.52
CA TYR A 200 -22.52 6.35 -3.28
C TYR A 200 -22.10 6.67 -4.71
#